data_8ce268f3d8fcb0b352c994a6b80a862f
#
_entry.id   8ce268f3d8fcb0b352c994a6b80a862f
#
_cell.length_a   1.000
_cell.length_b   1.000
_cell.length_c   1.000
_cell.angle_alpha   90.00
_cell.angle_beta   90.00
_cell.angle_gamma   90.00
#
_symmetry.space_group_name_H-M   'P 1'
#
loop_
_entity.id
_entity.type
_entity.pdbx_description
1 polymer ?
#
loop_
_entity_poly.entity_id
_entity_poly.type
_entity_poly.pdbx_seq_one_letter_code
_entity_poly.pdbx_strand_id
1 'polypeptide(L)'
;MHYLLRPLACLLLCTLLLTGCVPTDSGGVPPSQVLGTSTQTDRVAAPALKTTAWPAVPSARPAIPSTPPAAPTVVPTIPPTSTPVPAVLDLSAQAAALLPPFAADLAGAEVWDHYQISATLDPTALTVSGTQRMLVRNGADVPFAALYFHLYPNHPDFGGELSVADVRVNDQPVPVTTEQDGVLLRVDLPQPLAPGQQARVTMNFLAYTQRNASGSAYGAFNQEAGVWSLASFYPVLARYFADGWDRRPVSSRGDLAVTETALYDVTLDTPVDWQLVTTGTQVETNSPGNLPPEGYRRERFVSGPQRDFFLAAINGLNQASTDVDGTRVTVYYRPEYDAAGQRSLAIAAQSLRAFNARYGPYPLTEMEVVQAALTKFLGVEYPGVMLIEQRLYASNGRGLETTIAHEVAHQWWYSLVGNDYQGAAWLDEGLASYSQVIYYESLGDAVSAAAELQQFRNIYLSARNAGNDGVVNRPNAAFQGNYVALVYAKSALFFHALRQRMGDETFYAFLQRYYETYRYGEATGSDMLATAEATCGCDLQALYDAWITSAVPVDVP
;
A
#
# COMPACT_ATOMS: atom_id res chain seq x y z
N MET A 1 -36.39 -8.32 -62.33
CA MET A 1 -36.16 -9.78 -62.25
C MET A 1 -35.25 -9.96 -61.05
N HIS A 2 -35.82 -10.29 -59.93
CA HIS A 2 -35.73 -11.55 -59.14
C HIS A 2 -34.30 -11.88 -58.71
N TYR A 3 -33.86 -12.03 -57.45
CA TYR A 3 -34.50 -12.75 -56.33
C TYR A 3 -33.94 -12.24 -54.98
N LEU A 4 -34.78 -12.22 -53.99
CA LEU A 4 -34.56 -12.23 -52.55
C LEU A 4 -33.71 -13.44 -52.12
N LEU A 5 -32.82 -13.23 -51.10
CA LEU A 5 -32.60 -14.21 -50.04
C LEU A 5 -31.91 -13.53 -48.84
N ARG A 6 -32.61 -13.46 -47.73
CA ARG A 6 -32.06 -13.21 -46.37
C ARG A 6 -31.44 -14.51 -45.85
N PRO A 7 -30.46 -14.45 -44.99
CA PRO A 7 -30.37 -15.42 -43.91
C PRO A 7 -30.43 -14.82 -42.51
N LEU A 8 -31.01 -15.57 -41.66
CA LEU A 8 -31.25 -15.58 -40.25
C LEU A 8 -30.13 -15.00 -39.40
N ALA A 9 -30.58 -14.22 -38.44
CA ALA A 9 -29.85 -13.83 -37.24
C ALA A 9 -29.50 -15.06 -36.38
N CYS A 10 -28.25 -15.29 -36.09
CA CYS A 10 -27.81 -16.03 -34.91
C CYS A 10 -27.45 -15.03 -33.82
N LEU A 11 -28.38 -14.89 -32.84
CA LEU A 11 -28.11 -14.24 -31.57
C LEU A 11 -27.16 -15.16 -30.78
N LEU A 12 -25.86 -14.86 -30.76
CA LEU A 12 -24.96 -15.38 -29.73
C LEU A 12 -24.90 -14.34 -28.62
N LEU A 13 -25.54 -14.69 -27.51
CA LEU A 13 -25.44 -14.00 -26.22
C LEU A 13 -24.00 -14.16 -25.71
N CYS A 14 -23.13 -13.20 -25.97
CA CYS A 14 -21.87 -13.06 -25.24
C CYS A 14 -22.16 -12.29 -23.93
N THR A 15 -22.44 -13.02 -22.88
CA THR A 15 -22.31 -12.51 -21.51
C THR A 15 -20.84 -12.41 -21.18
N LEU A 16 -20.21 -11.26 -21.46
CA LEU A 16 -18.88 -10.93 -20.93
C LEU A 16 -19.03 -10.51 -19.48
N LEU A 17 -18.54 -11.37 -18.62
CA LEU A 17 -18.31 -11.12 -17.20
C LEU A 17 -17.30 -9.98 -17.06
N LEU A 18 -17.77 -8.82 -16.63
CA LEU A 18 -16.96 -7.72 -16.12
C LEU A 18 -16.60 -8.04 -14.67
N THR A 19 -15.41 -8.57 -14.47
CA THR A 19 -14.80 -8.67 -13.13
C THR A 19 -13.88 -7.49 -12.94
N GLY A 20 -14.27 -6.56 -12.08
CA GLY A 20 -13.35 -5.57 -11.49
C GLY A 20 -12.26 -6.25 -10.67
N CYS A 21 -11.30 -5.53 -10.10
CA CYS A 21 -10.18 -6.05 -9.33
C CYS A 21 -10.57 -7.20 -8.40
N VAL A 22 -10.37 -8.44 -8.80
CA VAL A 22 -10.78 -9.64 -8.04
C VAL A 22 -9.63 -10.64 -8.04
N PRO A 23 -9.09 -11.00 -6.88
CA PRO A 23 -8.21 -12.16 -6.78
C PRO A 23 -9.01 -13.43 -7.09
N THR A 24 -8.58 -14.22 -8.07
CA THR A 24 -9.15 -15.55 -8.31
C THR A 24 -8.59 -16.54 -7.30
N ASP A 25 -9.42 -16.94 -6.36
CA ASP A 25 -9.11 -18.01 -5.41
C ASP A 25 -9.14 -19.36 -6.17
N SER A 26 -7.97 -19.89 -6.55
CA SER A 26 -7.83 -21.20 -7.18
C SER A 26 -7.10 -22.18 -6.25
N GLY A 27 -7.77 -22.62 -5.21
CA GLY A 27 -7.41 -23.76 -4.40
C GLY A 27 -8.38 -24.92 -4.62
N GLY A 28 -8.37 -25.53 -5.78
CA GLY A 28 -9.17 -26.71 -6.09
C GLY A 28 -8.45 -27.99 -5.73
N VAL A 29 -8.91 -28.70 -4.68
CA VAL A 29 -8.59 -30.11 -4.41
C VAL A 29 -9.60 -30.97 -5.15
N PRO A 30 -9.21 -32.03 -5.89
CA PRO A 30 -10.14 -32.90 -6.58
C PRO A 30 -10.90 -33.82 -5.60
N PRO A 31 -12.16 -34.18 -5.86
CA PRO A 31 -12.94 -35.03 -4.97
C PRO A 31 -12.55 -36.51 -5.14
N SER A 32 -12.11 -37.14 -4.05
CA SER A 32 -12.05 -38.59 -3.93
C SER A 32 -13.36 -39.10 -3.37
N GLN A 33 -13.86 -40.14 -4.02
CA GLN A 33 -15.11 -40.85 -3.72
C GLN A 33 -15.13 -41.44 -2.30
N VAL A 34 -16.26 -41.27 -1.61
CA VAL A 34 -16.56 -41.94 -0.35
C VAL A 34 -17.74 -42.88 -0.58
N LEU A 35 -17.50 -44.17 -0.33
CA LEU A 35 -18.53 -45.17 -0.07
C LEU A 35 -18.79 -45.24 1.44
N GLY A 36 -20.08 -45.33 1.79
CA GLY A 36 -20.60 -45.14 3.12
C GLY A 36 -20.41 -46.29 4.09
N THR A 37 -20.78 -46.04 5.32
CA THR A 37 -21.84 -46.78 6.08
C THR A 37 -21.91 -46.26 7.52
N SER A 38 -23.13 -46.25 8.02
CA SER A 38 -23.64 -45.87 9.34
C SER A 38 -22.96 -46.55 10.55
N THR A 39 -22.94 -45.88 11.71
CA THR A 39 -23.80 -46.16 12.88
C THR A 39 -23.31 -45.44 14.16
N GLN A 40 -24.30 -44.85 14.83
CA GLN A 40 -24.57 -44.85 16.28
C GLN A 40 -23.65 -44.16 17.29
N THR A 41 -24.18 -43.12 17.83
CA THR A 41 -24.20 -42.58 19.21
C THR A 41 -23.27 -43.17 20.26
N ASP A 42 -22.52 -42.27 20.93
CA ASP A 42 -22.47 -42.26 22.39
C ASP A 42 -22.03 -40.87 22.92
N ARG A 43 -22.86 -40.33 23.80
CA ARG A 43 -22.61 -39.10 24.59
C ARG A 43 -21.68 -39.48 25.74
N VAL A 44 -20.52 -38.80 25.83
CA VAL A 44 -19.74 -38.81 27.07
C VAL A 44 -19.72 -37.40 27.63
N ALA A 45 -20.19 -37.31 28.89
CA ALA A 45 -20.27 -36.07 29.66
C ALA A 45 -18.89 -35.60 30.10
N ALA A 46 -18.68 -34.27 30.08
CA ALA A 46 -17.49 -33.63 30.62
C ALA A 46 -17.48 -33.64 32.15
N PRO A 47 -16.34 -33.88 32.81
CA PRO A 47 -16.25 -33.79 34.27
C PRO A 47 -16.06 -32.34 34.75
N ALA A 48 -16.74 -32.04 35.86
CA ALA A 48 -16.69 -30.74 36.54
C ALA A 48 -15.32 -30.47 37.17
N LEU A 49 -14.80 -29.28 36.96
CA LEU A 49 -13.58 -28.77 37.61
C LEU A 49 -13.88 -28.39 39.06
N LYS A 50 -13.20 -29.08 39.99
CA LYS A 50 -13.18 -28.75 41.41
C LYS A 50 -12.24 -27.56 41.64
N THR A 51 -12.78 -26.52 42.25
CA THR A 51 -12.02 -25.39 42.82
C THR A 51 -11.32 -25.85 44.09
N THR A 52 -10.00 -25.86 44.12
CA THR A 52 -9.20 -25.97 45.34
C THR A 52 -8.65 -24.61 45.74
N ALA A 53 -9.00 -24.20 46.94
CA ALA A 53 -8.52 -22.97 47.56
C ALA A 53 -7.03 -23.11 47.93
N TRP A 54 -6.29 -22.03 47.75
CA TRP A 54 -4.88 -21.92 48.15
C TRP A 54 -4.78 -21.60 49.63
N PRO A 55 -3.83 -22.18 50.40
CA PRO A 55 -3.62 -21.85 51.80
C PRO A 55 -2.83 -20.55 51.96
N ALA A 56 -3.21 -19.77 52.98
CA ALA A 56 -2.59 -18.53 53.36
C ALA A 56 -1.15 -18.75 53.88
N VAL A 57 -0.22 -17.88 53.39
CA VAL A 57 1.17 -17.83 53.85
C VAL A 57 1.27 -16.93 55.10
N PRO A 58 1.90 -17.36 56.21
CA PRO A 58 2.07 -16.48 57.37
C PRO A 58 3.19 -15.47 57.19
N SER A 59 2.86 -14.22 57.50
CA SER A 59 3.77 -13.09 57.57
C SER A 59 4.66 -13.18 58.80
N ALA A 60 5.98 -13.42 58.60
CA ALA A 60 6.97 -13.11 59.64
C ALA A 60 8.16 -12.41 58.99
N ARG A 61 8.28 -11.12 59.33
CA ARG A 61 9.41 -10.27 58.93
C ARG A 61 10.54 -10.42 59.92
N PRO A 62 11.78 -10.81 59.56
CA PRO A 62 12.93 -10.69 60.44
C PRO A 62 13.43 -9.23 60.46
N ALA A 63 13.80 -8.76 61.65
CA ALA A 63 14.39 -7.45 61.90
C ALA A 63 15.79 -7.34 61.25
N ILE A 64 16.04 -6.28 60.51
CA ILE A 64 17.34 -5.95 59.90
C ILE A 64 18.12 -5.12 60.93
N PRO A 65 19.41 -5.46 61.22
CA PRO A 65 20.26 -4.61 62.06
C PRO A 65 20.65 -3.34 61.32
N SER A 66 20.54 -2.18 61.98
CA SER A 66 20.93 -0.88 61.49
C SER A 66 22.46 -0.74 61.42
N THR A 67 23.00 -0.68 60.24
CA THR A 67 24.38 -0.21 59.97
C THR A 67 24.37 1.31 59.74
N PRO A 68 25.36 2.07 60.21
CA PRO A 68 25.44 3.52 60.02
C PRO A 68 25.65 3.88 58.51
N PRO A 69 25.18 5.05 58.07
CA PRO A 69 25.28 5.45 56.67
C PRO A 69 26.74 5.66 56.23
N ALA A 70 27.10 5.01 55.14
CA ALA A 70 28.39 5.25 54.44
C ALA A 70 28.36 6.66 53.85
N ALA A 71 29.52 7.33 53.88
CA ALA A 71 29.71 8.65 53.31
C ALA A 71 29.40 8.65 51.79
N PRO A 72 28.87 9.75 51.22
CA PRO A 72 28.51 9.79 49.80
C PRO A 72 29.75 9.66 48.93
N THR A 73 29.79 8.59 48.12
CA THR A 73 30.77 8.43 47.06
C THR A 73 30.42 9.44 45.97
N VAL A 74 31.31 10.36 45.69
CA VAL A 74 31.21 11.31 44.59
C VAL A 74 31.28 10.49 43.28
N VAL A 75 30.14 10.29 42.62
CA VAL A 75 30.08 9.77 41.28
C VAL A 75 30.67 10.84 40.34
N PRO A 76 31.71 10.56 39.53
CA PRO A 76 32.20 11.54 38.56
C PRO A 76 31.06 11.85 37.58
N THR A 77 30.62 13.11 37.58
CA THR A 77 29.69 13.64 36.57
C THR A 77 30.44 13.64 35.22
N ILE A 78 30.06 12.73 34.35
CA ILE A 78 30.48 12.79 32.94
C ILE A 78 29.85 14.09 32.39
N PRO A 79 30.63 15.02 31.82
CA PRO A 79 30.08 16.21 31.21
C PRO A 79 29.08 15.77 30.12
N PRO A 80 27.95 16.46 29.94
CA PRO A 80 27.03 16.13 28.89
C PRO A 80 27.78 16.20 27.56
N THR A 81 27.87 15.04 26.88
CA THR A 81 28.37 14.99 25.51
C THR A 81 27.42 15.89 24.70
N SER A 82 27.97 16.95 24.11
CA SER A 82 27.24 17.84 23.24
C SER A 82 26.54 16.99 22.21
N THR A 83 25.20 16.94 22.28
CA THR A 83 24.39 16.31 21.22
C THR A 83 24.77 16.99 19.91
N PRO A 84 25.19 16.26 18.88
CA PRO A 84 25.47 16.89 17.59
C PRO A 84 24.19 17.63 17.16
N VAL A 85 24.30 18.92 16.86
CA VAL A 85 23.22 19.65 16.20
C VAL A 85 22.90 18.88 14.93
N PRO A 86 21.65 18.46 14.69
CA PRO A 86 21.30 17.76 13.45
C PRO A 86 21.75 18.64 12.28
N ALA A 87 22.52 18.06 11.36
CA ALA A 87 22.81 18.76 10.11
C ALA A 87 21.46 19.07 9.46
N VAL A 88 21.23 20.33 9.11
CA VAL A 88 20.04 20.73 8.36
C VAL A 88 20.03 19.90 7.08
N LEU A 89 18.99 19.09 6.90
CA LEU A 89 18.82 18.28 5.70
C LEU A 89 18.64 19.21 4.50
N ASP A 90 19.47 19.04 3.49
CA ASP A 90 19.27 19.72 2.21
C ASP A 90 18.21 18.97 1.41
N LEU A 91 16.99 19.51 1.41
CA LEU A 91 15.83 18.97 0.72
C LEU A 91 15.51 19.73 -0.59
N SER A 92 16.49 20.51 -1.09
CA SER A 92 16.30 21.28 -2.34
C SER A 92 15.98 20.37 -3.54
N ALA A 93 16.53 19.15 -3.57
CA ALA A 93 16.24 18.18 -4.60
C ALA A 93 14.81 17.63 -4.48
N GLN A 94 14.34 17.31 -3.26
CA GLN A 94 12.99 16.79 -3.01
C GLN A 94 11.89 17.80 -3.39
N ALA A 95 12.19 19.09 -3.32
CA ALA A 95 11.25 20.13 -3.78
C ALA A 95 10.92 20.02 -5.28
N ALA A 96 11.80 19.41 -6.10
CA ALA A 96 11.52 19.16 -7.52
C ALA A 96 10.40 18.15 -7.77
N ALA A 97 10.11 17.27 -6.81
CA ALA A 97 9.02 16.29 -6.91
C ALA A 97 7.65 16.88 -6.53
N LEU A 98 7.61 18.10 -6.00
CA LEU A 98 6.39 18.76 -5.54
C LEU A 98 6.01 19.92 -6.46
N LEU A 99 4.72 20.10 -6.67
CA LEU A 99 4.20 21.33 -7.28
C LEU A 99 4.54 22.54 -6.39
N PRO A 100 4.80 23.72 -6.96
CA PRO A 100 5.26 24.88 -6.20
C PRO A 100 4.43 25.23 -4.95
N PRO A 101 3.07 25.12 -4.94
CA PRO A 101 2.28 25.38 -3.73
C PRO A 101 2.57 24.43 -2.57
N PHE A 102 3.10 23.24 -2.85
CA PHE A 102 3.36 22.18 -1.86
C PHE A 102 4.83 22.07 -1.44
N ALA A 103 5.74 22.87 -2.01
CA ALA A 103 7.14 22.87 -1.61
C ALA A 103 7.34 23.20 -0.12
N ALA A 104 6.42 24.01 0.45
CA ALA A 104 6.40 24.34 1.87
C ALA A 104 6.09 23.14 2.79
N ASP A 105 5.49 22.05 2.28
CA ASP A 105 5.20 20.85 3.06
C ASP A 105 6.49 20.15 3.53
N LEU A 106 7.62 20.39 2.85
CA LEU A 106 8.93 19.90 3.29
C LEU A 106 9.48 20.60 4.55
N ALA A 107 8.88 21.70 5.01
CA ALA A 107 9.31 22.37 6.23
C ALA A 107 9.16 21.50 7.51
N GLY A 108 8.32 20.46 7.45
CA GLY A 108 8.15 19.46 8.51
C GLY A 108 8.87 18.15 8.29
N ALA A 109 9.82 18.11 7.37
CA ALA A 109 10.46 16.86 6.92
C ALA A 109 11.25 16.11 8.00
N GLU A 110 11.58 16.77 9.11
CA GLU A 110 12.25 16.12 10.26
C GLU A 110 11.36 15.06 10.96
N VAL A 111 10.06 15.00 10.66
CA VAL A 111 9.18 13.97 11.21
C VAL A 111 9.22 12.67 10.40
N TRP A 112 9.68 12.71 9.15
CA TRP A 112 9.74 11.55 8.27
C TRP A 112 11.10 10.88 8.29
N ASP A 113 11.12 9.60 7.98
CA ASP A 113 12.32 8.85 7.71
C ASP A 113 12.90 9.21 6.33
N HIS A 114 14.22 9.07 6.17
CA HIS A 114 14.88 9.39 4.92
C HIS A 114 15.65 8.19 4.38
N TYR A 115 15.28 7.74 3.20
CA TYR A 115 15.99 6.70 2.48
C TYR A 115 16.94 7.30 1.43
N GLN A 116 18.20 6.89 1.48
CA GLN A 116 19.18 7.07 0.42
C GLN A 116 19.58 5.69 -0.11
N ILE A 117 19.20 5.40 -1.35
CA ILE A 117 19.44 4.10 -1.97
C ILE A 117 20.34 4.30 -3.18
N SER A 118 21.39 3.49 -3.29
CA SER A 118 22.22 3.41 -4.50
C SER A 118 22.27 1.97 -4.95
N ALA A 119 21.77 1.68 -6.17
CA ALA A 119 21.64 0.32 -6.65
C ALA A 119 21.97 0.18 -8.14
N THR A 120 22.33 -1.03 -8.52
CA THR A 120 22.57 -1.45 -9.91
C THR A 120 21.56 -2.53 -10.28
N LEU A 121 20.93 -2.35 -11.44
CA LEU A 121 19.98 -3.29 -12.03
C LEU A 121 20.69 -4.19 -13.02
N ASP A 122 20.60 -5.51 -12.86
CA ASP A 122 21.03 -6.48 -13.85
C ASP A 122 19.82 -7.29 -14.36
N PRO A 123 19.20 -6.89 -15.49
CA PRO A 123 18.04 -7.57 -16.04
C PRO A 123 18.39 -8.95 -16.65
N THR A 124 19.66 -9.27 -16.83
CA THR A 124 20.10 -10.58 -17.27
C THR A 124 20.13 -11.57 -16.13
N ALA A 125 20.73 -11.16 -15.00
CA ALA A 125 20.76 -11.94 -13.76
C ALA A 125 19.45 -11.83 -12.96
N LEU A 126 18.56 -10.91 -13.30
CA LEU A 126 17.34 -10.56 -12.56
C LEU A 126 17.62 -10.10 -11.12
N THR A 127 18.67 -9.33 -10.95
CA THR A 127 19.11 -8.85 -9.64
C THR A 127 19.12 -7.34 -9.55
N VAL A 128 18.80 -6.85 -8.35
CA VAL A 128 19.08 -5.47 -7.93
C VAL A 128 20.00 -5.53 -6.72
N SER A 129 21.20 -5.01 -6.86
CA SER A 129 22.17 -4.98 -5.77
C SER A 129 22.51 -3.56 -5.39
N GLY A 130 22.57 -3.27 -4.09
CA GLY A 130 22.78 -1.90 -3.68
C GLY A 130 23.11 -1.73 -2.21
N THR A 131 23.24 -0.46 -1.84
CA THR A 131 23.39 0.00 -0.47
C THR A 131 22.24 0.93 -0.13
N GLN A 132 21.62 0.67 1.00
CA GLN A 132 20.64 1.55 1.63
C GLN A 132 21.29 2.26 2.82
N ARG A 133 21.15 3.57 2.87
CA ARG A 133 21.42 4.38 4.06
C ARG A 133 20.12 5.05 4.44
N MET A 134 19.71 4.87 5.68
CA MET A 134 18.45 5.40 6.19
C MET A 134 18.70 6.23 7.44
N LEU A 135 18.04 7.37 7.53
CA LEU A 135 17.93 8.13 8.76
C LEU A 135 16.57 7.80 9.37
N VAL A 136 16.60 7.01 10.45
CA VAL A 136 15.39 6.57 11.18
C VAL A 136 15.18 7.49 12.35
N ARG A 137 13.95 7.98 12.52
CA ARG A 137 13.52 8.78 13.67
C ARG A 137 12.65 7.95 14.61
N ASN A 138 12.91 8.05 15.92
CA ASN A 138 11.95 7.53 16.89
C ASN A 138 10.83 8.57 17.12
N GLY A 139 9.71 8.37 16.46
CA GLY A 139 8.50 9.20 16.62
C GLY A 139 7.59 8.76 17.77
N ALA A 140 7.89 7.62 18.44
CA ALA A 140 7.10 7.11 19.56
C ALA A 140 7.49 7.75 20.90
N ASP A 141 6.66 7.54 21.91
CA ASP A 141 6.91 8.01 23.30
C ASP A 141 7.79 7.08 24.13
N VAL A 142 8.26 5.98 23.53
CA VAL A 142 9.08 4.95 24.17
C VAL A 142 10.40 4.75 23.43
N PRO A 143 11.49 4.38 24.11
CA PRO A 143 12.76 4.11 23.44
C PRO A 143 12.70 2.82 22.63
N PHE A 144 13.31 2.82 21.41
CA PHE A 144 13.47 1.63 20.59
C PHE A 144 14.75 0.88 20.97
N ALA A 145 14.61 -0.36 21.39
CA ALA A 145 15.75 -1.26 21.64
C ALA A 145 16.23 -1.96 20.35
N ALA A 146 15.37 -2.09 19.37
CA ALA A 146 15.64 -2.66 18.07
C ALA A 146 14.80 -1.96 17.00
N LEU A 147 15.24 -2.04 15.75
CA LEU A 147 14.47 -1.66 14.57
C LEU A 147 14.09 -2.94 13.82
N TYR A 148 12.98 -2.90 13.10
CA TYR A 148 12.50 -4.01 12.28
C TYR A 148 12.35 -3.55 10.83
N PHE A 149 12.75 -4.42 9.90
CA PHE A 149 12.63 -4.16 8.47
C PHE A 149 11.92 -5.34 7.80
N HIS A 150 10.92 -5.06 7.01
CA HIS A 150 10.32 -6.06 6.13
C HIS A 150 11.22 -6.30 4.93
N LEU A 151 11.43 -7.57 4.62
CA LEU A 151 12.09 -8.06 3.42
C LEU A 151 11.00 -8.70 2.54
N TYR A 152 10.08 -7.87 2.04
CA TYR A 152 8.88 -8.31 1.33
C TYR A 152 9.13 -9.30 0.18
N PRO A 153 10.20 -9.17 -0.63
CA PRO A 153 10.50 -10.16 -1.67
C PRO A 153 10.61 -11.61 -1.17
N ASN A 154 10.94 -11.84 0.11
CA ASN A 154 11.01 -13.17 0.72
C ASN A 154 9.63 -13.76 1.04
N HIS A 155 8.56 -12.96 0.98
CA HIS A 155 7.21 -13.50 1.15
C HIS A 155 6.84 -14.38 -0.06
N PRO A 156 6.25 -15.58 0.13
CA PRO A 156 5.98 -16.52 -0.95
C PRO A 156 5.17 -15.92 -2.11
N ASP A 157 4.28 -14.99 -1.81
CA ASP A 157 3.43 -14.33 -2.81
C ASP A 157 4.16 -13.24 -3.62
N PHE A 158 5.30 -12.73 -3.17
CA PHE A 158 6.14 -11.85 -4.00
C PHE A 158 6.93 -12.64 -5.05
N GLY A 159 7.36 -13.83 -4.70
CA GLY A 159 8.07 -14.73 -5.63
C GLY A 159 9.49 -14.29 -5.96
N GLY A 160 10.19 -13.66 -4.99
CA GLY A 160 11.58 -13.24 -5.11
C GLY A 160 12.39 -13.59 -3.88
N GLU A 161 13.56 -12.98 -3.76
CA GLU A 161 14.43 -13.08 -2.59
C GLU A 161 15.08 -11.72 -2.32
N LEU A 162 15.26 -11.38 -1.04
CA LEU A 162 15.98 -10.20 -0.60
C LEU A 162 16.91 -10.57 0.56
N SER A 163 18.20 -10.45 0.35
CA SER A 163 19.22 -10.68 1.37
C SER A 163 19.87 -9.36 1.79
N VAL A 164 20.31 -9.31 3.05
CA VAL A 164 20.92 -8.14 3.67
C VAL A 164 22.26 -8.51 4.29
N ALA A 165 23.26 -7.63 4.17
CA ALA A 165 24.59 -7.78 4.72
C ALA A 165 25.13 -6.45 5.25
N ASP A 166 26.22 -6.50 6.03
CA ASP A 166 26.96 -5.34 6.53
C ASP A 166 26.11 -4.28 7.23
N VAL A 167 25.18 -4.71 8.08
CA VAL A 167 24.28 -3.81 8.80
C VAL A 167 25.05 -3.04 9.86
N ARG A 168 24.89 -1.71 9.82
CA ARG A 168 25.52 -0.78 10.75
C ARG A 168 24.50 0.22 11.28
N VAL A 169 24.65 0.57 12.55
CA VAL A 169 23.92 1.68 13.18
C VAL A 169 24.95 2.72 13.64
N ASN A 170 24.82 3.95 13.17
CA ASN A 170 25.78 5.03 13.43
C ASN A 170 27.25 4.59 13.14
N ASP A 171 27.44 3.94 11.98
CA ASP A 171 28.69 3.40 11.47
C ASP A 171 29.29 2.20 12.27
N GLN A 172 28.59 1.74 13.32
CA GLN A 172 29.00 0.57 14.10
C GLN A 172 28.27 -0.68 13.59
N PRO A 173 28.99 -1.79 13.31
CA PRO A 173 28.36 -3.05 12.94
C PRO A 173 27.50 -3.56 14.11
N VAL A 174 26.31 -4.05 13.79
CA VAL A 174 25.34 -4.54 14.77
C VAL A 174 24.84 -5.94 14.44
N PRO A 175 24.46 -6.74 15.46
CA PRO A 175 23.86 -8.04 15.22
C PRO A 175 22.46 -7.88 14.60
N VAL A 176 22.10 -8.81 13.73
CA VAL A 176 20.79 -8.91 13.11
C VAL A 176 20.24 -10.31 13.23
N THR A 177 18.92 -10.43 13.25
CA THR A 177 18.22 -11.71 13.28
C THR A 177 17.05 -11.67 12.30
N THR A 178 16.87 -12.73 11.52
CA THR A 178 15.70 -12.87 10.65
C THR A 178 14.61 -13.64 11.37
N GLU A 179 13.36 -13.20 11.20
CA GLU A 179 12.13 -13.80 11.72
C GLU A 179 11.19 -14.11 10.56
N GLN A 180 10.15 -14.90 10.79
CA GLN A 180 9.06 -15.18 9.82
C GLN A 180 9.61 -15.70 8.47
N ASP A 181 10.41 -16.76 8.52
CA ASP A 181 11.02 -17.38 7.34
C ASP A 181 11.82 -16.38 6.46
N GLY A 182 12.43 -15.37 7.10
CA GLY A 182 13.26 -14.37 6.44
C GLY A 182 12.51 -13.12 5.93
N VAL A 183 11.22 -13.01 6.15
CA VAL A 183 10.42 -11.83 5.75
C VAL A 183 10.65 -10.63 6.66
N LEU A 184 11.04 -10.85 7.92
CA LEU A 184 11.28 -9.79 8.88
C LEU A 184 12.73 -9.82 9.38
N LEU A 185 13.43 -8.70 9.27
CA LEU A 185 14.79 -8.49 9.79
C LEU A 185 14.72 -7.63 11.06
N ARG A 186 15.26 -8.15 12.15
CA ARG A 186 15.47 -7.40 13.39
C ARG A 186 16.92 -6.90 13.44
N VAL A 187 17.08 -5.61 13.74
CA VAL A 187 18.36 -4.92 13.93
C VAL A 187 18.47 -4.45 15.37
N ASP A 188 19.29 -5.09 16.18
CA ASP A 188 19.48 -4.71 17.58
C ASP A 188 20.29 -3.40 17.69
N LEU A 189 19.78 -2.44 18.44
CA LEU A 189 20.45 -1.17 18.63
C LEU A 189 21.52 -1.27 19.74
N PRO A 190 22.74 -0.74 19.53
CA PRO A 190 23.80 -0.73 20.54
C PRO A 190 23.38 -0.01 21.83
N GLN A 191 22.53 0.99 21.69
CA GLN A 191 21.84 1.72 22.76
C GLN A 191 20.41 2.01 22.33
N PRO A 192 19.43 1.98 23.24
CA PRO A 192 18.05 2.32 22.90
C PRO A 192 17.96 3.74 22.30
N LEU A 193 17.27 3.86 21.18
CA LEU A 193 16.98 5.13 20.54
C LEU A 193 15.84 5.82 21.27
N ALA A 194 16.12 6.89 22.02
CA ALA A 194 15.12 7.59 22.80
C ALA A 194 14.09 8.33 21.92
N PRO A 195 12.90 8.66 22.45
CA PRO A 195 11.91 9.48 21.76
C PRO A 195 12.51 10.75 21.14
N GLY A 196 12.17 11.04 19.91
CA GLY A 196 12.66 12.18 19.14
C GLY A 196 14.08 12.09 18.64
N GLN A 197 14.85 11.06 19.02
CA GLN A 197 16.22 10.86 18.52
C GLN A 197 16.19 10.19 17.13
N GLN A 198 17.33 10.33 16.43
CA GLN A 198 17.57 9.73 15.12
C GLN A 198 18.77 8.79 15.15
N ALA A 199 18.70 7.75 14.33
CA ALA A 199 19.80 6.82 14.07
C ALA A 199 20.02 6.65 12.57
N ARG A 200 21.30 6.59 12.16
CA ARG A 200 21.66 6.22 10.79
C ARG A 200 21.83 4.72 10.70
N VAL A 201 21.02 4.08 9.87
CA VAL A 201 21.14 2.66 9.54
C VAL A 201 21.69 2.53 8.13
N THR A 202 22.74 1.72 7.96
CA THR A 202 23.31 1.41 6.64
C THR A 202 23.36 -0.09 6.47
N MET A 203 22.99 -0.58 5.29
CA MET A 203 23.03 -1.98 4.94
C MET A 203 23.23 -2.19 3.44
N ASN A 204 23.93 -3.25 3.07
CA ASN A 204 23.99 -3.73 1.70
C ASN A 204 22.84 -4.71 1.47
N PHE A 205 22.27 -4.72 0.27
CA PHE A 205 21.21 -5.64 -0.09
C PHE A 205 21.42 -6.23 -1.48
N LEU A 206 20.86 -7.42 -1.68
CA LEU A 206 20.75 -8.08 -2.97
C LEU A 206 19.34 -8.65 -3.08
N ALA A 207 18.58 -8.12 -4.04
CA ALA A 207 17.26 -8.62 -4.41
C ALA A 207 17.37 -9.45 -5.69
N TYR A 208 16.62 -10.56 -5.75
CA TYR A 208 16.48 -11.42 -6.92
C TYR A 208 15.01 -11.56 -7.27
N THR A 209 14.68 -11.37 -8.55
CA THR A 209 13.31 -11.54 -9.08
C THR A 209 13.21 -12.78 -9.95
N GLN A 210 11.98 -13.24 -10.18
CA GLN A 210 11.69 -14.29 -11.14
C GLN A 210 11.31 -13.69 -12.50
N ARG A 211 11.40 -14.51 -13.54
CA ARG A 211 10.91 -14.22 -14.89
C ARG A 211 9.61 -14.96 -15.13
N ASN A 212 8.61 -14.26 -15.72
CA ASN A 212 7.32 -14.86 -16.08
C ASN A 212 6.72 -15.65 -14.90
N ALA A 213 6.71 -15.05 -13.72
CA ALA A 213 6.26 -15.69 -12.50
C ALA A 213 4.74 -15.80 -12.47
N SER A 214 4.18 -16.69 -13.28
CA SER A 214 2.74 -16.99 -13.33
C SER A 214 2.15 -17.46 -11.99
N GLY A 215 2.99 -17.67 -10.98
CA GLY A 215 2.60 -17.99 -9.62
C GLY A 215 2.87 -16.87 -8.61
N SER A 216 3.63 -15.83 -8.96
CA SER A 216 3.80 -14.70 -8.06
C SER A 216 2.49 -13.95 -7.96
N ALA A 217 2.16 -13.55 -6.76
CA ALA A 217 0.83 -13.08 -6.41
C ALA A 217 0.39 -11.89 -7.26
N TYR A 218 1.30 -10.98 -7.55
CA TYR A 218 0.88 -9.64 -7.87
C TYR A 218 1.52 -9.09 -9.15
N GLY A 219 2.45 -9.80 -9.77
CA GLY A 219 3.29 -9.18 -10.81
C GLY A 219 4.11 -8.00 -10.28
N ALA A 220 4.09 -7.79 -8.97
CA ALA A 220 4.72 -6.66 -8.31
C ALA A 220 6.24 -6.81 -8.19
N PHE A 221 6.73 -8.05 -8.25
CA PHE A 221 8.16 -8.37 -8.18
C PHE A 221 8.49 -9.42 -9.23
N ASN A 222 8.48 -9.00 -10.51
CA ASN A 222 8.51 -9.90 -11.66
C ASN A 222 9.01 -9.20 -12.92
N GLN A 223 9.64 -9.94 -13.83
CA GLN A 223 9.94 -9.47 -15.17
C GLN A 223 9.10 -10.22 -16.20
N GLU A 224 8.16 -9.53 -16.86
CA GLU A 224 7.33 -10.10 -17.91
C GLU A 224 6.92 -9.04 -18.94
N ALA A 225 6.80 -9.43 -20.21
CA ALA A 225 6.26 -8.61 -21.30
C ALA A 225 6.92 -7.23 -21.47
N GLY A 226 8.24 -7.13 -21.21
CA GLY A 226 8.99 -5.88 -21.30
C GLY A 226 8.91 -4.98 -20.08
N VAL A 227 8.27 -5.42 -19.01
CA VAL A 227 8.20 -4.71 -17.73
C VAL A 227 8.88 -5.54 -16.64
N TRP A 228 9.80 -4.94 -15.93
CA TRP A 228 10.41 -5.48 -14.73
C TRP A 228 9.96 -4.67 -13.53
N SER A 229 8.92 -5.18 -12.87
CA SER A 229 8.32 -4.58 -11.67
C SER A 229 9.14 -4.94 -10.44
N LEU A 230 9.45 -3.96 -9.61
CA LEU A 230 10.37 -4.05 -8.47
C LEU A 230 9.77 -3.34 -7.25
N ALA A 231 8.63 -3.81 -6.77
CA ALA A 231 8.05 -3.31 -5.53
C ALA A 231 8.92 -3.72 -4.33
N SER A 232 9.16 -2.79 -3.40
CA SER A 232 9.88 -3.09 -2.15
C SER A 232 11.19 -3.87 -2.37
N PHE A 233 11.96 -3.53 -3.41
CA PHE A 233 13.22 -4.20 -3.77
C PHE A 233 14.36 -3.96 -2.77
N TYR A 234 14.12 -3.22 -1.71
CA TYR A 234 15.02 -2.83 -0.64
C TYR A 234 14.40 -3.15 0.72
N PRO A 235 15.17 -3.20 1.82
CA PRO A 235 14.64 -3.39 3.17
C PRO A 235 13.76 -2.21 3.60
N VAL A 236 12.49 -2.48 3.91
CA VAL A 236 11.49 -1.48 4.28
C VAL A 236 11.32 -1.43 5.80
N LEU A 237 11.49 -0.26 6.43
CA LEU A 237 11.28 -0.12 7.87
C LEU A 237 9.84 -0.50 8.22
N ALA A 238 9.69 -1.37 9.19
CA ALA A 238 8.37 -1.75 9.69
C ALA A 238 7.70 -0.55 10.37
N ARG A 239 6.40 -0.46 10.24
CA ARG A 239 5.62 0.57 10.91
C ARG A 239 5.62 0.37 12.43
N TYR A 240 5.53 1.48 13.17
CA TYR A 240 5.39 1.45 14.62
C TYR A 240 3.99 1.88 15.05
N PHE A 241 3.21 0.93 15.56
CA PHE A 241 1.87 1.19 16.13
C PHE A 241 1.93 1.56 17.62
N ALA A 242 0.81 1.95 18.19
CA ALA A 242 0.71 2.27 19.60
C ALA A 242 1.11 1.10 20.53
N ASP A 243 1.00 -0.14 20.08
CA ASP A 243 1.35 -1.37 20.79
C ASP A 243 2.72 -1.95 20.39
N GLY A 244 3.45 -1.31 19.47
CA GLY A 244 4.80 -1.70 19.06
C GLY A 244 4.99 -1.83 17.55
N TRP A 245 6.13 -2.39 17.16
CA TRP A 245 6.47 -2.63 15.75
C TRP A 245 5.49 -3.57 15.07
N ASP A 246 5.14 -3.25 13.82
CA ASP A 246 4.36 -4.17 12.99
C ASP A 246 5.17 -5.43 12.66
N ARG A 247 4.89 -6.47 13.43
CA ARG A 247 5.46 -7.80 13.27
C ARG A 247 4.39 -8.83 12.92
N ARG A 248 3.22 -8.36 12.47
CA ARG A 248 2.15 -9.25 12.02
C ARG A 248 2.62 -10.03 10.79
N PRO A 249 2.27 -11.31 10.67
CA PRO A 249 2.46 -12.01 9.40
C PRO A 249 1.71 -11.29 8.27
N VAL A 250 2.40 -11.06 7.17
CA VAL A 250 1.81 -10.43 5.99
C VAL A 250 0.71 -11.33 5.42
N SER A 251 -0.47 -10.78 5.19
CA SER A 251 -1.57 -11.52 4.55
C SER A 251 -1.39 -11.53 3.04
N SER A 252 -1.70 -12.66 2.40
CA SER A 252 -1.76 -12.78 0.93
C SER A 252 -2.99 -12.10 0.31
N ARG A 253 -3.76 -11.32 1.07
CA ARG A 253 -4.96 -10.60 0.62
C ARG A 253 -4.76 -9.11 0.78
N GLY A 254 -5.17 -8.36 -0.24
CA GLY A 254 -4.95 -6.92 -0.31
C GLY A 254 -3.48 -6.59 -0.46
N ASP A 255 -3.11 -5.36 -0.21
CA ASP A 255 -1.74 -4.89 -0.34
C ASP A 255 -0.82 -5.56 0.67
N LEU A 256 0.35 -5.96 0.20
CA LEU A 256 1.31 -6.69 1.01
C LEU A 256 2.13 -5.76 1.90
N ALA A 257 2.49 -4.57 1.39
CA ALA A 257 3.37 -3.65 2.09
C ALA A 257 2.56 -2.64 2.91
N VAL A 258 2.87 -2.56 4.20
CA VAL A 258 2.40 -1.49 5.09
C VAL A 258 3.60 -0.60 5.41
N THR A 259 3.51 0.67 5.00
CA THR A 259 4.63 1.61 5.03
C THR A 259 4.19 2.95 5.62
N GLU A 260 5.11 3.64 6.28
CA GLU A 260 4.93 5.02 6.68
C GLU A 260 5.46 5.97 5.60
N THR A 261 5.00 7.22 5.64
CA THR A 261 5.54 8.27 4.75
C THR A 261 7.01 8.51 5.05
N ALA A 262 7.82 8.56 3.99
CA ALA A 262 9.24 8.82 4.03
C ALA A 262 9.67 9.72 2.86
N LEU A 263 10.92 10.17 2.87
CA LEU A 263 11.57 10.84 1.75
C LEU A 263 12.60 9.89 1.13
N TYR A 264 12.61 9.84 -0.19
CA TYR A 264 13.50 8.97 -0.95
C TYR A 264 14.46 9.78 -1.82
N ASP A 265 15.71 9.33 -1.88
CA ASP A 265 16.78 9.78 -2.76
C ASP A 265 17.45 8.54 -3.33
N VAL A 266 17.12 8.19 -4.55
CA VAL A 266 17.46 6.91 -5.16
C VAL A 266 18.31 7.11 -6.40
N THR A 267 19.53 6.57 -6.38
CA THR A 267 20.46 6.58 -7.52
C THR A 267 20.56 5.17 -8.09
N LEU A 268 20.29 5.04 -9.38
CA LEU A 268 20.22 3.77 -10.07
C LEU A 268 21.16 3.71 -11.26
N ASP A 269 21.98 2.66 -11.33
CA ASP A 269 22.73 2.29 -12.52
C ASP A 269 21.92 1.25 -13.30
N THR A 270 21.54 1.59 -14.54
CA THR A 270 20.64 0.79 -15.39
C THR A 270 21.22 0.64 -16.79
N PRO A 271 21.12 -0.55 -17.45
CA PRO A 271 21.50 -0.68 -18.85
C PRO A 271 20.79 0.33 -19.74
N VAL A 272 21.51 0.88 -20.71
CA VAL A 272 21.04 2.02 -21.54
C VAL A 272 19.78 1.74 -22.37
N ASP A 273 19.44 0.48 -22.59
CA ASP A 273 18.26 0.01 -23.33
C ASP A 273 17.01 -0.18 -22.48
N TRP A 274 17.12 0.00 -21.15
CA TRP A 274 15.99 -0.02 -20.22
C TRP A 274 15.64 1.39 -19.75
N GLN A 275 14.38 1.77 -19.79
CA GLN A 275 13.86 3.01 -19.25
C GLN A 275 13.34 2.77 -17.83
N LEU A 276 13.56 3.71 -16.90
CA LEU A 276 13.05 3.65 -15.54
C LEU A 276 11.76 4.44 -15.41
N VAL A 277 10.82 3.87 -14.66
CA VAL A 277 9.56 4.47 -14.22
C VAL A 277 9.51 4.29 -12.71
N THR A 278 9.46 5.40 -11.95
CA THR A 278 9.65 5.34 -10.50
C THR A 278 8.70 6.24 -9.75
N THR A 279 8.45 5.91 -8.50
CA THR A 279 7.98 6.91 -7.53
C THR A 279 9.01 8.06 -7.47
N GLY A 280 8.55 9.30 -7.60
CA GLY A 280 9.42 10.47 -7.56
C GLY A 280 9.87 10.96 -8.93
N THR A 281 10.63 12.03 -8.93
CA THR A 281 11.03 12.80 -10.11
C THR A 281 12.52 12.67 -10.37
N GLN A 282 12.90 12.53 -11.63
CA GLN A 282 14.29 12.50 -12.04
C GLN A 282 14.96 13.87 -11.84
N VAL A 283 16.12 13.88 -11.21
CA VAL A 283 16.94 15.08 -10.98
C VAL A 283 18.35 14.89 -11.48
N GLU A 284 19.10 15.99 -11.57
CA GLU A 284 20.52 15.91 -11.95
C GLU A 284 21.32 15.04 -10.97
N THR A 285 22.20 14.21 -11.53
CA THR A 285 23.15 13.39 -10.78
C THR A 285 24.37 14.21 -10.44
N ASN A 286 24.40 14.81 -9.26
CA ASN A 286 25.56 15.57 -8.76
C ASN A 286 26.57 14.70 -7.98
N SER A 287 26.50 13.37 -8.09
CA SER A 287 27.36 12.49 -7.32
C SER A 287 28.77 12.42 -7.89
N PRO A 288 29.79 12.95 -7.20
CA PRO A 288 31.18 12.69 -7.52
C PRO A 288 31.53 11.25 -7.11
N GLY A 289 31.12 10.29 -7.89
CA GLY A 289 31.39 8.88 -7.64
C GLY A 289 31.99 8.21 -8.87
N ASN A 290 32.28 6.91 -8.74
CA ASN A 290 32.71 6.10 -9.87
C ASN A 290 31.67 6.19 -11.01
N LEU A 291 32.14 6.19 -12.24
CA LEU A 291 31.29 6.10 -13.42
C LEU A 291 30.41 4.83 -13.33
N PRO A 292 29.19 4.85 -13.91
CA PRO A 292 28.40 3.63 -14.04
C PRO A 292 29.18 2.57 -14.84
N PRO A 293 28.85 1.29 -14.72
CA PRO A 293 29.45 0.22 -15.53
C PRO A 293 29.33 0.51 -17.04
N GLU A 294 30.21 -0.07 -17.85
CA GLU A 294 30.12 0.06 -19.30
C GLU A 294 28.76 -0.47 -19.81
N GLY A 295 28.09 0.29 -20.68
CA GLY A 295 26.75 -0.02 -21.17
C GLY A 295 25.62 0.36 -20.22
N TYR A 296 25.93 1.01 -19.09
CA TYR A 296 24.96 1.52 -18.13
C TYR A 296 24.93 3.04 -18.14
N ARG A 297 23.78 3.61 -17.71
CA ARG A 297 23.66 5.01 -17.33
C ARG A 297 23.25 5.14 -15.87
N ARG A 298 23.62 6.24 -15.25
CA ARG A 298 23.23 6.58 -13.88
C ARG A 298 22.14 7.62 -13.90
N GLU A 299 21.07 7.35 -13.17
CA GLU A 299 19.93 8.25 -12.99
C GLU A 299 19.66 8.41 -11.49
N ARG A 300 19.21 9.59 -11.08
CA ARG A 300 18.84 9.90 -9.70
C ARG A 300 17.41 10.37 -9.66
N PHE A 301 16.64 9.80 -8.74
CA PHE A 301 15.25 10.12 -8.50
C PHE A 301 15.06 10.57 -7.06
N VAL A 302 14.23 11.58 -6.85
CA VAL A 302 13.86 12.06 -5.52
C VAL A 302 12.35 12.07 -5.39
N SER A 303 11.85 11.76 -4.20
CA SER A 303 10.42 11.88 -3.91
C SER A 303 10.14 13.11 -3.04
N GLY A 304 8.91 13.64 -3.13
CA GLY A 304 8.28 14.30 -2.02
C GLY A 304 7.95 13.30 -0.90
N PRO A 305 7.13 13.67 0.10
CA PRO A 305 6.66 12.72 1.09
C PRO A 305 5.81 11.63 0.45
N GLN A 306 6.29 10.38 0.46
CA GLN A 306 5.67 9.22 -0.17
C GLN A 306 5.77 7.99 0.73
N ARG A 307 4.78 7.08 0.65
CA ARG A 307 4.75 5.87 1.50
C ARG A 307 5.71 4.79 1.07
N ASP A 308 5.98 4.68 -0.23
CA ASP A 308 6.85 3.66 -0.80
C ASP A 308 7.64 4.25 -1.96
N PHE A 309 8.70 3.57 -2.37
CA PHE A 309 9.42 3.85 -3.60
C PHE A 309 9.32 2.64 -4.51
N PHE A 310 8.42 2.74 -5.46
CA PHE A 310 8.28 1.75 -6.52
C PHE A 310 9.24 2.03 -7.68
N LEU A 311 9.70 0.95 -8.32
CA LEU A 311 10.54 0.98 -9.50
C LEU A 311 10.03 -0.01 -10.53
N ALA A 312 9.81 0.43 -11.76
CA ALA A 312 9.75 -0.43 -12.94
C ALA A 312 10.88 -0.09 -13.91
N ALA A 313 11.57 -1.10 -14.40
CA ALA A 313 12.42 -0.97 -15.58
C ALA A 313 11.63 -1.52 -16.78
N ILE A 314 11.53 -0.72 -17.84
CA ILE A 314 10.72 -1.05 -19.02
C ILE A 314 11.58 -1.08 -20.29
N ASN A 315 11.23 -1.96 -21.22
CA ASN A 315 11.88 -2.09 -22.52
C ASN A 315 10.86 -2.40 -23.61
N GLY A 316 10.89 -1.64 -24.70
CA GLY A 316 10.01 -1.87 -25.86
C GLY A 316 8.57 -1.38 -25.70
N LEU A 317 8.27 -0.53 -24.72
CA LEU A 317 6.98 0.12 -24.57
C LEU A 317 6.95 1.48 -25.27
N ASN A 318 5.81 1.84 -25.84
CA ASN A 318 5.50 3.21 -26.25
C ASN A 318 5.11 4.03 -25.03
N GLN A 319 5.23 5.37 -25.15
CA GLN A 319 4.72 6.29 -24.13
C GLN A 319 3.92 7.43 -24.75
N ALA A 320 2.99 7.97 -23.97
CA ALA A 320 2.27 9.20 -24.27
C ALA A 320 2.09 10.00 -22.98
N SER A 321 2.12 11.34 -23.07
CA SER A 321 2.05 12.21 -21.90
C SER A 321 1.13 13.41 -22.13
N THR A 322 0.60 13.94 -21.04
CA THR A 322 -0.12 15.23 -21.01
C THR A 322 0.09 15.90 -19.65
N ASP A 323 -0.09 17.21 -19.58
CA ASP A 323 -0.03 17.95 -18.33
C ASP A 323 -1.45 18.22 -17.81
N VAL A 324 -1.66 18.04 -16.53
CA VAL A 324 -2.91 18.29 -15.81
C VAL A 324 -2.61 19.06 -14.54
N ASP A 325 -3.03 20.32 -14.46
CA ASP A 325 -2.89 21.18 -13.28
C ASP A 325 -1.44 21.28 -12.76
N GLY A 326 -0.44 21.13 -13.64
CA GLY A 326 0.99 21.13 -13.33
C GLY A 326 1.60 19.76 -13.13
N THR A 327 0.81 18.70 -12.97
CA THR A 327 1.28 17.31 -12.91
C THR A 327 1.41 16.74 -14.32
N ARG A 328 2.56 16.16 -14.64
CA ARG A 328 2.76 15.40 -15.86
C ARG A 328 2.20 14.00 -15.69
N VAL A 329 1.19 13.66 -16.48
CA VAL A 329 0.64 12.31 -16.57
C VAL A 329 1.28 11.59 -17.74
N THR A 330 1.93 10.45 -17.50
CA THR A 330 2.56 9.63 -18.55
C THR A 330 1.99 8.20 -18.50
N VAL A 331 1.70 7.64 -19.67
CA VAL A 331 1.29 6.24 -19.81
C VAL A 331 2.31 5.49 -20.63
N TYR A 332 2.61 4.23 -20.24
CA TYR A 332 3.51 3.32 -20.92
C TYR A 332 2.74 2.07 -21.34
N TYR A 333 2.81 1.72 -22.62
CA TYR A 333 1.98 0.66 -23.19
C TYR A 333 2.68 -0.05 -24.33
N ARG A 334 2.30 -1.28 -24.62
CA ARG A 334 2.88 -2.07 -25.71
C ARG A 334 2.44 -1.50 -27.07
N PRO A 335 3.34 -1.46 -28.06
CA PRO A 335 3.08 -0.82 -29.37
C PRO A 335 1.81 -1.30 -30.07
N GLU A 336 1.45 -2.58 -29.92
CA GLU A 336 0.25 -3.15 -30.52
C GLU A 336 -1.06 -2.65 -29.92
N TYR A 337 -1.01 -1.94 -28.77
CA TYR A 337 -2.17 -1.37 -28.08
C TYR A 337 -2.23 0.16 -28.12
N ASP A 338 -1.69 0.80 -29.17
CA ASP A 338 -1.59 2.25 -29.24
C ASP A 338 -2.92 2.99 -28.96
N ALA A 339 -4.02 2.56 -29.60
CA ALA A 339 -5.34 3.17 -29.35
C ALA A 339 -5.80 3.05 -27.89
N ALA A 340 -5.52 1.92 -27.25
CA ALA A 340 -5.83 1.71 -25.83
C ALA A 340 -4.90 2.51 -24.92
N GLY A 341 -3.62 2.66 -25.30
CA GLY A 341 -2.66 3.52 -24.63
C GLY A 341 -3.08 4.99 -24.63
N GLN A 342 -3.48 5.52 -25.78
CA GLN A 342 -4.02 6.88 -25.88
C GLN A 342 -5.31 7.06 -25.05
N ARG A 343 -6.18 6.05 -25.04
CA ARG A 343 -7.37 6.04 -24.17
C ARG A 343 -6.98 6.03 -22.70
N SER A 344 -5.98 5.25 -22.28
CA SER A 344 -5.47 5.22 -20.91
C SER A 344 -4.98 6.58 -20.45
N LEU A 345 -4.24 7.30 -21.31
CA LEU A 345 -3.80 8.67 -21.03
C LEU A 345 -4.99 9.62 -20.79
N ALA A 346 -6.00 9.54 -21.67
CA ALA A 346 -7.20 10.37 -21.52
C ALA A 346 -7.94 10.07 -20.21
N ILE A 347 -8.08 8.78 -19.85
CA ILE A 347 -8.75 8.36 -18.61
C ILE A 347 -7.96 8.85 -17.38
N ALA A 348 -6.65 8.60 -17.32
CA ALA A 348 -5.82 9.02 -16.20
C ALA A 348 -5.84 10.55 -16.01
N ALA A 349 -5.73 11.31 -17.10
CA ALA A 349 -5.82 12.77 -17.08
C ALA A 349 -7.21 13.28 -16.64
N GLN A 350 -8.29 12.62 -17.05
CA GLN A 350 -9.66 12.98 -16.64
C GLN A 350 -9.89 12.63 -15.16
N SER A 351 -9.40 11.48 -14.70
CA SER A 351 -9.47 11.07 -13.29
C SER A 351 -8.73 12.06 -12.39
N LEU A 352 -7.50 12.44 -12.77
CA LEU A 352 -6.72 13.42 -12.04
C LEU A 352 -7.44 14.78 -11.92
N ARG A 353 -8.02 15.30 -13.02
CA ARG A 353 -8.82 16.55 -12.98
C ARG A 353 -10.05 16.42 -12.09
N ALA A 354 -10.77 15.30 -12.21
CA ALA A 354 -11.98 15.04 -11.42
C ALA A 354 -11.66 15.02 -9.93
N PHE A 355 -10.59 14.32 -9.55
CA PHE A 355 -10.21 14.14 -8.15
C PHE A 355 -9.53 15.39 -7.57
N ASN A 356 -8.72 16.13 -8.35
CA ASN A 356 -8.26 17.47 -7.96
C ASN A 356 -9.42 18.39 -7.57
N ALA A 357 -10.48 18.38 -8.35
CA ALA A 357 -11.65 19.23 -8.10
C ALA A 357 -12.50 18.76 -6.90
N ARG A 358 -12.51 17.47 -6.59
CA ARG A 358 -13.38 16.88 -5.57
C ARG A 358 -12.71 16.65 -4.22
N TYR A 359 -11.41 16.27 -4.22
CA TYR A 359 -10.68 15.88 -3.02
C TYR A 359 -9.66 16.93 -2.58
N GLY A 360 -9.22 17.74 -3.49
CA GLY A 360 -8.12 18.71 -3.33
C GLY A 360 -6.97 18.41 -4.29
N PRO A 361 -6.08 19.36 -4.52
CA PRO A 361 -5.06 19.26 -5.55
C PRO A 361 -4.02 18.18 -5.22
N TYR A 362 -3.65 17.37 -6.22
CA TYR A 362 -2.55 16.43 -6.15
C TYR A 362 -1.22 17.18 -6.05
N PRO A 363 -0.33 16.85 -5.10
CA PRO A 363 0.82 17.70 -4.82
C PRO A 363 2.06 17.43 -5.66
N LEU A 364 2.10 16.29 -6.41
CA LEU A 364 3.32 15.83 -7.07
C LEU A 364 3.38 16.25 -8.53
N THR A 365 4.61 16.37 -9.04
CA THR A 365 4.88 16.82 -10.41
C THR A 365 4.65 15.73 -11.46
N GLU A 366 4.61 14.46 -11.07
CA GLU A 366 4.49 13.32 -11.99
C GLU A 366 3.46 12.30 -11.50
N MET A 367 2.83 11.62 -12.46
CA MET A 367 1.91 10.49 -12.27
C MET A 367 2.01 9.56 -13.47
N GLU A 368 2.20 8.29 -13.24
CA GLU A 368 2.54 7.33 -14.28
C GLU A 368 1.64 6.11 -14.27
N VAL A 369 1.29 5.62 -15.46
CA VAL A 369 0.48 4.42 -15.66
C VAL A 369 1.24 3.46 -16.56
N VAL A 370 1.49 2.24 -16.09
CA VAL A 370 2.25 1.23 -16.81
C VAL A 370 1.37 0.02 -17.11
N GLN A 371 1.25 -0.34 -18.38
CA GLN A 371 0.66 -1.62 -18.77
C GLN A 371 1.59 -2.76 -18.32
N ALA A 372 1.14 -3.64 -17.45
CA ALA A 372 1.92 -4.71 -16.87
C ALA A 372 1.19 -6.06 -16.90
N ALA A 373 1.93 -7.15 -16.80
CA ALA A 373 1.38 -8.49 -16.66
C ALA A 373 1.09 -8.77 -15.18
N LEU A 374 -0.13 -8.47 -14.74
CA LEU A 374 -0.60 -8.76 -13.39
C LEU A 374 -1.38 -10.08 -13.40
N THR A 375 -1.10 -10.97 -12.43
CA THR A 375 -1.73 -12.31 -12.44
C THR A 375 -3.01 -12.39 -11.62
N LYS A 376 -3.11 -11.60 -10.55
CA LYS A 376 -4.23 -11.64 -9.59
C LYS A 376 -5.05 -10.36 -9.52
N PHE A 377 -4.50 -9.24 -9.97
CA PHE A 377 -5.15 -7.93 -9.90
C PHE A 377 -5.40 -7.35 -11.29
N LEU A 378 -6.28 -6.37 -11.36
CA LEU A 378 -6.50 -5.56 -12.56
C LEU A 378 -5.69 -4.27 -12.54
N GLY A 379 -5.34 -3.78 -11.36
CA GLY A 379 -4.44 -2.67 -11.13
C GLY A 379 -3.69 -2.82 -9.80
N VAL A 380 -2.65 -2.01 -9.61
CA VAL A 380 -1.92 -1.82 -8.35
C VAL A 380 -1.44 -0.37 -8.29
N GLU A 381 -1.59 0.26 -7.14
CA GLU A 381 -1.55 1.71 -6.90
C GLU A 381 -0.28 2.22 -6.25
N TYR A 382 0.91 1.86 -6.68
CA TYR A 382 2.11 2.43 -6.06
C TYR A 382 2.11 3.96 -6.09
N PRO A 383 2.71 4.62 -5.07
CA PRO A 383 2.76 6.08 -5.04
C PRO A 383 3.37 6.67 -6.32
N GLY A 384 2.60 7.46 -7.05
CA GLY A 384 2.98 8.05 -8.32
C GLY A 384 2.99 7.11 -9.52
N VAL A 385 2.92 5.77 -9.34
CA VAL A 385 3.02 4.79 -10.43
C VAL A 385 1.94 3.72 -10.28
N MET A 386 1.01 3.65 -11.22
CA MET A 386 -0.03 2.63 -11.26
C MET A 386 0.31 1.56 -12.31
N LEU A 387 0.23 0.29 -11.91
CA LEU A 387 0.30 -0.82 -12.85
C LEU A 387 -1.11 -1.23 -13.27
N ILE A 388 -1.34 -1.42 -14.57
CA ILE A 388 -2.65 -1.82 -15.11
C ILE A 388 -2.49 -3.11 -15.91
N GLU A 389 -3.34 -4.08 -15.61
CA GLU A 389 -3.33 -5.41 -16.22
C GLU A 389 -3.45 -5.35 -17.75
N GLN A 390 -2.49 -5.96 -18.44
CA GLN A 390 -2.35 -5.90 -19.89
C GLN A 390 -3.58 -6.39 -20.66
N ARG A 391 -4.35 -7.35 -20.11
CA ARG A 391 -5.56 -7.88 -20.77
C ARG A 391 -6.66 -6.84 -20.94
N LEU A 392 -6.68 -5.80 -20.11
CA LEU A 392 -7.64 -4.71 -20.19
C LEU A 392 -7.43 -3.87 -21.46
N TYR A 393 -6.20 -3.77 -21.96
CA TYR A 393 -5.87 -3.04 -23.18
C TYR A 393 -6.40 -3.71 -24.46
N ALA A 394 -6.60 -5.03 -24.43
CA ALA A 394 -7.19 -5.77 -25.54
C ALA A 394 -8.72 -5.63 -25.62
N SER A 395 -9.36 -5.02 -24.61
CA SER A 395 -10.81 -4.89 -24.51
C SER A 395 -11.27 -3.45 -24.77
N ASN A 396 -12.40 -3.30 -25.46
CA ASN A 396 -13.10 -2.01 -25.58
C ASN A 396 -14.14 -1.80 -24.47
N GLY A 397 -14.19 -2.68 -23.46
CA GLY A 397 -15.07 -2.57 -22.33
C GLY A 397 -14.68 -1.48 -21.32
N ARG A 398 -15.53 -1.27 -20.32
CA ARG A 398 -15.31 -0.29 -19.26
C ARG A 398 -14.20 -0.68 -18.28
N GLY A 399 -13.75 -1.94 -18.27
CA GLY A 399 -12.78 -2.43 -17.29
C GLY A 399 -11.47 -1.63 -17.24
N LEU A 400 -10.93 -1.24 -18.41
CA LEU A 400 -9.74 -0.38 -18.45
C LEU A 400 -10.01 0.99 -17.80
N GLU A 401 -11.17 1.56 -18.07
CA GLU A 401 -11.56 2.88 -17.58
C GLU A 401 -11.81 2.89 -16.07
N THR A 402 -12.60 1.93 -15.57
CA THR A 402 -12.89 1.81 -14.15
C THR A 402 -11.64 1.49 -13.34
N THR A 403 -10.78 0.60 -13.83
CA THR A 403 -9.53 0.27 -13.15
C THR A 403 -8.60 1.48 -13.07
N ILE A 404 -8.34 2.19 -14.19
CA ILE A 404 -7.48 3.38 -14.13
C ILE A 404 -8.05 4.44 -13.19
N ALA A 405 -9.37 4.69 -13.20
CA ALA A 405 -9.98 5.64 -12.28
C ALA A 405 -9.84 5.22 -10.82
N HIS A 406 -9.92 3.92 -10.52
CA HIS A 406 -9.68 3.34 -9.20
C HIS A 406 -8.23 3.57 -8.74
N GLU A 407 -7.25 3.17 -9.57
CA GLU A 407 -5.83 3.29 -9.21
C GLU A 407 -5.39 4.77 -9.08
N VAL A 408 -5.94 5.66 -9.90
CA VAL A 408 -5.69 7.12 -9.74
C VAL A 408 -6.30 7.64 -8.43
N ALA A 409 -7.45 7.13 -7.98
CA ALA A 409 -8.04 7.55 -6.71
C ALA A 409 -7.18 7.15 -5.50
N HIS A 410 -6.48 6.04 -5.56
CA HIS A 410 -5.53 5.63 -4.54
C HIS A 410 -4.35 6.60 -4.37
N GLN A 411 -4.11 7.50 -5.32
CA GLN A 411 -3.12 8.55 -5.11
C GLN A 411 -3.54 9.53 -4.00
N TRP A 412 -4.85 9.64 -3.68
CA TRP A 412 -5.37 10.31 -2.49
C TRP A 412 -5.56 9.33 -1.33
N TRP A 413 -6.25 8.20 -1.58
CA TRP A 413 -6.70 7.21 -0.57
C TRP A 413 -5.76 6.00 -0.57
N TYR A 414 -4.60 6.09 -0.05
CA TYR A 414 -3.45 5.23 0.12
C TYR A 414 -2.16 6.06 0.10
N SER A 415 -1.79 6.63 -1.06
CA SER A 415 -0.49 7.31 -1.23
C SER A 415 -0.36 8.54 -0.32
N LEU A 416 -1.35 9.43 -0.31
CA LEU A 416 -1.32 10.68 0.46
C LEU A 416 -1.99 10.54 1.83
N VAL A 417 -3.16 9.91 1.92
CA VAL A 417 -3.85 9.59 3.17
C VAL A 417 -3.80 8.09 3.38
N GLY A 418 -2.90 7.63 4.24
CA GLY A 418 -2.71 6.22 4.51
C GLY A 418 -3.64 5.67 5.58
N ASN A 419 -3.63 4.35 5.68
CA ASN A 419 -4.35 3.59 6.70
C ASN A 419 -3.58 2.30 7.02
N ASP A 420 -4.13 1.46 7.88
CA ASP A 420 -3.62 0.11 8.09
C ASP A 420 -4.20 -0.85 7.01
N TYR A 421 -3.53 -0.98 5.88
CA TYR A 421 -3.98 -1.81 4.72
C TYR A 421 -4.17 -3.28 5.08
N GLN A 422 -3.44 -3.79 6.06
CA GLN A 422 -3.59 -5.17 6.52
C GLN A 422 -4.69 -5.33 7.59
N GLY A 423 -5.00 -4.26 8.32
CA GLY A 423 -5.99 -4.25 9.41
C GLY A 423 -7.34 -3.68 9.03
N ALA A 424 -7.39 -2.75 8.07
CA ALA A 424 -8.58 -1.97 7.71
C ALA A 424 -8.57 -1.51 6.24
N ALA A 425 -8.30 -2.43 5.30
CA ALA A 425 -8.23 -2.14 3.86
C ALA A 425 -9.50 -1.54 3.25
N TRP A 426 -10.62 -1.62 3.93
CA TRP A 426 -11.88 -1.05 3.46
C TRP A 426 -11.84 0.48 3.30
N LEU A 427 -10.93 1.14 4.02
CA LEU A 427 -10.91 2.60 4.13
C LEU A 427 -10.37 3.24 2.84
N ASP A 428 -9.32 2.70 2.28
CA ASP A 428 -8.76 3.09 0.98
C ASP A 428 -9.50 2.46 -0.18
N GLU A 429 -9.70 1.15 -0.16
CA GLU A 429 -10.37 0.40 -1.23
C GLU A 429 -11.83 0.80 -1.42
N GLY A 430 -12.53 1.09 -0.32
CA GLY A 430 -13.90 1.58 -0.37
C GLY A 430 -14.01 2.96 -1.00
N LEU A 431 -13.10 3.87 -0.65
CA LEU A 431 -13.03 5.22 -1.24
C LEU A 431 -12.59 5.16 -2.71
N ALA A 432 -11.56 4.35 -3.04
CA ALA A 432 -11.12 4.19 -4.43
C ALA A 432 -12.21 3.57 -5.30
N SER A 433 -12.92 2.55 -4.81
CA SER A 433 -14.07 1.97 -5.50
C SER A 433 -15.19 3.00 -5.71
N TYR A 434 -15.55 3.77 -4.68
CA TYR A 434 -16.58 4.81 -4.83
C TYR A 434 -16.13 5.93 -5.76
N SER A 435 -14.84 6.18 -5.87
CA SER A 435 -14.27 7.17 -6.79
C SER A 435 -14.51 6.83 -8.27
N GLN A 436 -14.74 5.56 -8.62
CA GLN A 436 -15.18 5.18 -9.97
C GLN A 436 -16.54 5.82 -10.33
N VAL A 437 -17.45 5.88 -9.37
CA VAL A 437 -18.74 6.56 -9.53
C VAL A 437 -18.56 8.07 -9.69
N ILE A 438 -17.73 8.67 -8.81
CA ILE A 438 -17.42 10.11 -8.84
C ILE A 438 -16.73 10.51 -10.14
N TYR A 439 -15.86 9.67 -10.68
CA TYR A 439 -15.23 9.86 -11.98
C TYR A 439 -16.28 9.99 -13.09
N TYR A 440 -17.20 9.05 -13.23
CA TYR A 440 -18.24 9.10 -14.27
C TYR A 440 -19.18 10.31 -14.08
N GLU A 441 -19.57 10.62 -12.85
CA GLU A 441 -20.35 11.82 -12.55
C GLU A 441 -19.64 13.09 -12.99
N SER A 442 -18.31 13.16 -12.80
CA SER A 442 -17.49 14.31 -13.20
C SER A 442 -17.40 14.48 -14.72
N LEU A 443 -17.57 13.38 -15.47
CA LEU A 443 -17.71 13.41 -16.93
C LEU A 443 -19.13 13.73 -17.41
N GLY A 444 -20.12 13.86 -16.50
CA GLY A 444 -21.54 13.98 -16.85
C GLY A 444 -22.17 12.67 -17.33
N ASP A 445 -21.49 11.53 -17.17
CA ASP A 445 -22.00 10.21 -17.55
C ASP A 445 -22.75 9.56 -16.40
N ALA A 446 -23.97 10.02 -16.16
CA ALA A 446 -24.85 9.48 -15.12
C ALA A 446 -25.25 8.00 -15.36
N VAL A 447 -25.22 7.54 -16.61
CA VAL A 447 -25.56 6.14 -16.95
C VAL A 447 -24.47 5.20 -16.47
N SER A 448 -23.21 5.53 -16.74
CA SER A 448 -22.07 4.74 -16.28
C SER A 448 -21.89 4.82 -14.76
N ALA A 449 -22.11 5.99 -14.15
CA ALA A 449 -22.10 6.13 -12.69
C ALA A 449 -23.14 5.23 -12.00
N ALA A 450 -24.38 5.23 -12.51
CA ALA A 450 -25.44 4.34 -12.00
C ALA A 450 -25.13 2.86 -12.22
N ALA A 451 -24.47 2.52 -13.34
CA ALA A 451 -24.07 1.14 -13.62
C ALA A 451 -22.97 0.64 -12.67
N GLU A 452 -22.02 1.50 -12.26
CA GLU A 452 -21.03 1.15 -11.24
C GLU A 452 -21.68 0.90 -9.88
N LEU A 453 -22.54 1.81 -9.42
CA LEU A 453 -23.29 1.58 -8.18
C LEU A 453 -24.09 0.28 -8.23
N GLN A 454 -24.72 -0.01 -9.37
CA GLN A 454 -25.47 -1.25 -9.53
C GLN A 454 -24.56 -2.49 -9.51
N GLN A 455 -23.34 -2.38 -10.01
CA GLN A 455 -22.37 -3.46 -9.93
C GLN A 455 -21.97 -3.75 -8.48
N PHE A 456 -21.64 -2.72 -7.68
CA PHE A 456 -21.36 -2.89 -6.26
C PHE A 456 -22.55 -3.50 -5.51
N ARG A 457 -23.78 -3.05 -5.78
CA ARG A 457 -24.99 -3.67 -5.24
C ARG A 457 -25.09 -5.16 -5.57
N ASN A 458 -24.86 -5.52 -6.82
CA ASN A 458 -24.96 -6.92 -7.27
C ASN A 458 -23.91 -7.79 -6.59
N ILE A 459 -22.65 -7.31 -6.47
CA ILE A 459 -21.55 -8.03 -5.79
C ILE A 459 -21.90 -8.24 -4.31
N TYR A 460 -22.28 -7.18 -3.59
CA TYR A 460 -22.60 -7.28 -2.18
C TYR A 460 -23.85 -8.14 -1.93
N LEU A 461 -24.94 -7.92 -2.67
CA LEU A 461 -26.18 -8.69 -2.50
C LEU A 461 -26.00 -10.17 -2.82
N SER A 462 -25.16 -10.52 -3.81
CA SER A 462 -24.80 -11.90 -4.10
C SER A 462 -24.11 -12.57 -2.89
N ALA A 463 -23.14 -11.91 -2.29
CA ALA A 463 -22.44 -12.42 -1.11
C ALA A 463 -23.40 -12.51 0.10
N ARG A 464 -24.20 -11.46 0.36
CA ARG A 464 -25.19 -11.43 1.43
C ARG A 464 -26.18 -12.58 1.32
N ASN A 465 -26.76 -12.79 0.13
CA ASN A 465 -27.76 -13.84 -0.12
C ASN A 465 -27.15 -15.25 -0.01
N ALA A 466 -25.85 -15.40 -0.23
CA ALA A 466 -25.11 -16.64 0.00
C ALA A 466 -24.71 -16.85 1.48
N GLY A 467 -25.08 -15.95 2.39
CA GLY A 467 -24.71 -16.01 3.81
C GLY A 467 -23.27 -15.58 4.11
N ASN A 468 -22.63 -14.88 3.18
CA ASN A 468 -21.23 -14.44 3.26
C ASN A 468 -21.10 -12.94 3.63
N ASP A 469 -22.11 -12.34 4.26
CA ASP A 469 -21.96 -10.98 4.84
C ASP A 469 -21.15 -11.02 6.14
N GLY A 470 -20.73 -9.85 6.64
CA GLY A 470 -19.96 -9.78 7.87
C GLY A 470 -19.43 -8.39 8.18
N VAL A 471 -18.64 -8.32 9.24
CA VAL A 471 -17.89 -7.11 9.64
C VAL A 471 -16.91 -6.74 8.54
N VAL A 472 -16.91 -5.47 8.13
CA VAL A 472 -15.99 -4.91 7.14
C VAL A 472 -14.65 -4.54 7.80
N ASN A 473 -14.70 -3.84 8.94
CA ASN A 473 -13.50 -3.41 9.67
C ASN A 473 -12.87 -4.58 10.43
N ARG A 474 -12.04 -5.33 9.76
CA ARG A 474 -11.29 -6.47 10.30
C ARG A 474 -10.02 -6.76 9.48
N PRO A 475 -9.01 -7.42 10.07
CA PRO A 475 -7.78 -7.77 9.37
C PRO A 475 -8.01 -8.60 8.11
N ASN A 476 -7.22 -8.37 7.07
CA ASN A 476 -7.31 -9.06 5.78
C ASN A 476 -7.27 -10.60 5.92
N ALA A 477 -6.44 -11.11 6.82
CA ALA A 477 -6.34 -12.55 7.10
C ALA A 477 -7.64 -13.18 7.65
N ALA A 478 -8.57 -12.37 8.19
CA ALA A 478 -9.83 -12.85 8.73
C ALA A 478 -10.94 -13.06 7.68
N PHE A 479 -10.75 -12.61 6.44
CA PHE A 479 -11.74 -12.81 5.37
C PHE A 479 -11.64 -14.22 4.77
N GLN A 480 -12.80 -14.81 4.49
CA GLN A 480 -12.92 -16.17 3.93
C GLN A 480 -13.79 -16.17 2.67
N GLY A 481 -13.20 -15.74 1.52
CA GLY A 481 -13.90 -15.75 0.23
C GLY A 481 -14.91 -14.61 0.00
N ASN A 482 -15.06 -13.68 0.95
CA ASN A 482 -15.97 -12.52 0.85
C ASN A 482 -15.24 -11.18 0.84
N TYR A 483 -13.92 -11.17 0.65
CA TYR A 483 -13.08 -9.98 0.70
C TYR A 483 -13.58 -8.88 -0.25
N VAL A 484 -13.70 -9.20 -1.54
CA VAL A 484 -14.16 -8.25 -2.57
C VAL A 484 -15.56 -7.69 -2.28
N ALA A 485 -16.46 -8.55 -1.83
CA ALA A 485 -17.84 -8.12 -1.54
C ALA A 485 -17.92 -7.16 -0.35
N LEU A 486 -17.04 -7.29 0.63
CA LEU A 486 -17.07 -6.48 1.84
C LEU A 486 -16.12 -5.28 1.75
N VAL A 487 -14.88 -5.49 1.35
CA VAL A 487 -13.85 -4.46 1.33
C VAL A 487 -14.06 -3.47 0.18
N TYR A 488 -14.42 -3.94 -1.00
CA TYR A 488 -14.67 -3.08 -2.17
C TYR A 488 -16.15 -2.67 -2.26
N ALA A 489 -17.05 -3.65 -2.43
CA ALA A 489 -18.43 -3.33 -2.78
C ALA A 489 -19.25 -2.77 -1.62
N LYS A 490 -19.25 -3.43 -0.44
CA LYS A 490 -19.99 -2.94 0.75
C LYS A 490 -19.46 -1.59 1.22
N SER A 491 -18.14 -1.40 1.18
CA SER A 491 -17.51 -0.14 1.57
C SER A 491 -17.79 1.00 0.60
N ALA A 492 -17.77 0.75 -0.72
CA ALA A 492 -18.20 1.76 -1.70
C ALA A 492 -19.66 2.17 -1.48
N LEU A 493 -20.52 1.20 -1.19
CA LEU A 493 -21.94 1.46 -0.88
C LEU A 493 -22.12 2.20 0.46
N PHE A 494 -21.26 1.97 1.43
CA PHE A 494 -21.22 2.77 2.66
C PHE A 494 -20.91 4.25 2.36
N PHE A 495 -19.90 4.55 1.54
CA PHE A 495 -19.58 5.93 1.15
C PHE A 495 -20.73 6.56 0.33
N HIS A 496 -21.42 5.76 -0.47
CA HIS A 496 -22.65 6.22 -1.14
C HIS A 496 -23.74 6.57 -0.14
N ALA A 497 -24.02 5.71 0.85
CA ALA A 497 -25.00 5.96 1.90
C ALA A 497 -24.61 7.16 2.77
N LEU A 498 -23.32 7.32 3.07
CA LEU A 498 -22.78 8.48 3.78
C LEU A 498 -23.05 9.79 3.00
N ARG A 499 -22.77 9.79 1.68
CA ARG A 499 -23.08 10.93 0.80
C ARG A 499 -24.57 11.25 0.76
N GLN A 500 -25.44 10.23 0.65
CA GLN A 500 -26.89 10.44 0.72
C GLN A 500 -27.35 11.05 2.04
N ARG A 501 -26.72 10.66 3.15
CA ARG A 501 -27.03 11.19 4.48
C ARG A 501 -26.56 12.61 4.69
N MET A 502 -25.40 12.98 4.15
CA MET A 502 -24.78 14.30 4.30
C MET A 502 -25.23 15.31 3.23
N GLY A 503 -25.62 14.83 2.06
CA GLY A 503 -25.80 15.64 0.84
C GLY A 503 -24.48 15.89 0.11
N ASP A 504 -24.54 16.15 -1.17
CA ASP A 504 -23.37 16.24 -2.08
C ASP A 504 -22.34 17.26 -1.63
N GLU A 505 -22.77 18.49 -1.37
CA GLU A 505 -21.87 19.60 -0.99
C GLU A 505 -21.08 19.27 0.27
N THR A 506 -21.78 18.78 1.32
CA THR A 506 -21.17 18.43 2.59
C THR A 506 -20.25 17.21 2.47
N PHE A 507 -20.62 16.22 1.65
CA PHE A 507 -19.81 15.03 1.42
C PHE A 507 -18.47 15.39 0.74
N TYR A 508 -18.48 16.25 -0.29
CA TYR A 508 -17.24 16.66 -0.91
C TYR A 508 -16.39 17.58 0.00
N ALA A 509 -17.03 18.45 0.79
CA ALA A 509 -16.32 19.22 1.81
C ALA A 509 -15.68 18.30 2.87
N PHE A 510 -16.33 17.20 3.23
CA PHE A 510 -15.74 16.15 4.10
C PHE A 510 -14.51 15.52 3.46
N LEU A 511 -14.58 15.07 2.19
CA LEU A 511 -13.44 14.46 1.52
C LEU A 511 -12.23 15.41 1.41
N GLN A 512 -12.46 16.68 1.10
CA GLN A 512 -11.43 17.71 1.07
C GLN A 512 -10.78 17.89 2.45
N ARG A 513 -11.61 18.02 3.49
CA ARG A 513 -11.11 18.18 4.86
C ARG A 513 -10.36 16.93 5.34
N TYR A 514 -10.83 15.73 4.97
CA TYR A 514 -10.17 14.47 5.30
C TYR A 514 -8.79 14.40 4.66
N TYR A 515 -8.68 14.71 3.36
CA TYR A 515 -7.41 14.82 2.64
C TYR A 515 -6.49 15.88 3.27
N GLU A 516 -6.97 17.09 3.52
CA GLU A 516 -6.15 18.18 4.08
C GLU A 516 -5.62 17.85 5.49
N THR A 517 -6.44 17.16 6.30
CA THR A 517 -6.07 16.84 7.68
C THR A 517 -5.04 15.72 7.76
N TYR A 518 -5.16 14.71 6.90
CA TYR A 518 -4.35 13.48 7.01
C TYR A 518 -3.33 13.31 5.88
N ARG A 519 -3.19 14.30 4.99
CA ARG A 519 -2.18 14.26 3.92
C ARG A 519 -0.79 14.01 4.49
N TYR A 520 -0.09 13.02 3.90
CA TYR A 520 1.21 12.48 4.32
C TYR A 520 1.20 11.77 5.69
N GLY A 521 0.04 11.63 6.30
CA GLY A 521 -0.16 10.92 7.54
C GLY A 521 -1.03 9.69 7.32
N GLU A 522 -1.64 9.24 8.39
CA GLU A 522 -2.53 8.09 8.40
C GLU A 522 -3.82 8.42 9.12
N ALA A 523 -4.88 7.75 8.71
CA ALA A 523 -6.18 7.86 9.33
C ALA A 523 -6.77 6.49 9.64
N THR A 524 -7.49 6.41 10.73
CA THR A 524 -8.31 5.25 11.10
C THR A 524 -9.76 5.45 10.64
N GLY A 525 -10.56 4.40 10.70
CA GLY A 525 -11.99 4.51 10.48
C GLY A 525 -12.69 5.48 11.45
N SER A 526 -12.19 5.59 12.69
CA SER A 526 -12.68 6.55 13.68
C SER A 526 -12.32 8.00 13.31
N ASP A 527 -11.13 8.23 12.76
CA ASP A 527 -10.72 9.56 12.29
C ASP A 527 -11.55 10.01 11.09
N MET A 528 -11.82 9.09 10.16
CA MET A 528 -12.70 9.33 9.01
C MET A 528 -14.11 9.71 9.49
N LEU A 529 -14.69 8.93 10.42
CA LEU A 529 -16.01 9.19 10.99
C LEU A 529 -16.07 10.55 11.69
N ALA A 530 -15.11 10.83 12.58
CA ALA A 530 -15.05 12.09 13.31
C ALA A 530 -14.93 13.30 12.37
N THR A 531 -14.17 13.16 11.26
CA THR A 531 -14.05 14.20 10.24
C THR A 531 -15.37 14.42 9.51
N ALA A 532 -16.08 13.34 9.17
CA ALA A 532 -17.40 13.42 8.52
C ALA A 532 -18.43 14.10 9.43
N GLU A 533 -18.51 13.69 10.69
CA GLU A 533 -19.41 14.27 11.70
C GLU A 533 -19.12 15.74 11.96
N ALA A 534 -17.84 16.11 12.12
CA ALA A 534 -17.44 17.49 12.31
C ALA A 534 -17.76 18.38 11.10
N THR A 535 -17.80 17.78 9.89
CA THR A 535 -18.12 18.52 8.67
C THR A 535 -19.63 18.71 8.48
N CYS A 536 -20.44 17.67 8.75
CA CYS A 536 -21.90 17.79 8.63
C CYS A 536 -22.58 18.41 9.85
N GLY A 537 -21.92 18.44 11.01
CA GLY A 537 -22.56 18.79 12.28
C GLY A 537 -23.67 17.80 12.67
N CYS A 538 -23.53 16.55 12.28
CA CYS A 538 -24.56 15.51 12.46
C CYS A 538 -23.93 14.21 13.01
N ASP A 539 -24.74 13.37 13.67
CA ASP A 539 -24.35 12.05 14.17
C ASP A 539 -24.44 11.01 13.03
N LEU A 540 -23.32 10.34 12.76
CA LEU A 540 -23.18 9.29 11.74
C LEU A 540 -22.78 7.95 12.34
N GLN A 541 -22.62 7.85 13.69
CA GLN A 541 -22.16 6.64 14.36
C GLN A 541 -23.04 5.44 14.04
N ALA A 542 -24.35 5.59 14.08
CA ALA A 542 -25.29 4.49 13.78
C ALA A 542 -25.17 3.97 12.34
N LEU A 543 -24.91 4.86 11.37
CA LEU A 543 -24.67 4.47 9.99
C LEU A 543 -23.34 3.70 9.87
N TYR A 544 -22.27 4.23 10.47
CA TYR A 544 -20.95 3.59 10.49
C TYR A 544 -21.02 2.20 11.13
N ASP A 545 -21.68 2.09 12.29
CA ASP A 545 -21.81 0.79 12.96
C ASP A 545 -22.56 -0.23 12.14
N ALA A 546 -23.66 0.16 11.50
CA ALA A 546 -24.45 -0.74 10.68
C ALA A 546 -23.66 -1.30 9.48
N TRP A 547 -22.87 -0.47 8.81
CA TRP A 547 -22.19 -0.85 7.57
C TRP A 547 -20.80 -1.46 7.81
N ILE A 548 -20.05 -0.96 8.79
CA ILE A 548 -18.60 -1.20 8.91
C ILE A 548 -18.27 -2.14 10.07
N THR A 549 -18.85 -1.92 11.25
CA THR A 549 -18.47 -2.69 12.46
C THR A 549 -19.45 -3.81 12.81
N SER A 550 -20.66 -3.83 12.21
CA SER A 550 -21.67 -4.87 12.43
C SER A 550 -21.58 -5.98 11.38
N ALA A 551 -21.93 -7.20 11.84
CA ALA A 551 -22.15 -8.33 10.95
C ALA A 551 -23.62 -8.43 10.47
N VAL A 552 -24.50 -7.54 10.94
CA VAL A 552 -25.92 -7.54 10.53
C VAL A 552 -26.02 -7.05 9.08
N PRO A 553 -26.74 -7.77 8.21
CA PRO A 553 -26.96 -7.33 6.84
C PRO A 553 -27.66 -5.97 6.77
N VAL A 554 -27.17 -5.10 5.88
CA VAL A 554 -27.75 -3.79 5.65
C VAL A 554 -28.68 -3.80 4.43
N ASP A 555 -29.73 -2.99 4.47
CA ASP A 555 -30.53 -2.73 3.29
C ASP A 555 -29.80 -1.73 2.40
N VAL A 556 -29.59 -2.15 1.16
CA VAL A 556 -28.88 -1.35 0.16
C VAL A 556 -29.88 -0.42 -0.51
N PRO A 557 -29.67 0.90 -0.48
CA PRO A 557 -30.56 1.89 -1.09
C PRO A 557 -30.60 1.83 -2.62
#